data_8893273a0c25dc18c9071ce9180c61a5
#
_entry.id   8893273a0c25dc18c9071ce9180c61a5
#
_cell.length_a   1.000
_cell.length_b   1.000
_cell.length_c   1.000
_cell.angle_alpha   90.00
_cell.angle_beta   90.00
_cell.angle_gamma   90.00
#
_symmetry.space_group_name_H-M   'P 1'
#
loop_
_entity.id
_entity.type
_entity.pdbx_description
1 polymer ?
#
loop_
_entity_poly.entity_id
_entity_poly.type
_entity_poly.pdbx_seq_one_letter_code
_entity_poly.pdbx_strand_id
1 'polypeptide(L)'
;MRNNKFEIKIESNVPRAKSKLRKIFEMWGIFLTKEWVMRIKKAKLIDTGRFMNGVTYKSDDKQTIVGNPVQYGSFLENGTSKRRARPTLKPAILENREKLKDIAKNELEK
;
A
#
# COMPACT_ATOMS: atom_id res chain seq x y z
N MET A 1 -18.12 8.76 14.07
CA MET A 1 -17.09 9.66 13.51
C MET A 1 -16.49 9.05 12.26
N ARG A 2 -16.44 9.84 11.20
CA ARG A 2 -15.85 9.34 9.95
C ARG A 2 -14.37 9.14 10.09
N ASN A 3 -13.89 7.99 9.64
CA ASN A 3 -12.48 7.75 9.49
C ASN A 3 -12.03 8.28 8.13
N ASN A 4 -11.21 9.34 8.11
CA ASN A 4 -10.69 9.95 6.89
C ASN A 4 -9.46 9.23 6.36
N LYS A 5 -9.06 8.17 7.03
CA LYS A 5 -7.88 7.39 6.71
C LYS A 5 -8.14 6.50 5.50
N PHE A 6 -7.28 6.61 4.50
CA PHE A 6 -7.33 5.72 3.34
C PHE A 6 -6.37 4.56 3.57
N GLU A 7 -6.91 3.32 3.50
CA GLU A 7 -6.14 2.11 3.74
C GLU A 7 -6.55 1.01 2.76
N ILE A 8 -5.56 0.19 2.36
CA ILE A 8 -5.80 -1.04 1.62
C ILE A 8 -5.18 -2.18 2.41
N LYS A 9 -5.98 -3.20 2.70
CA LYS A 9 -5.54 -4.42 3.39
C LYS A 9 -5.23 -5.50 2.36
N ILE A 10 -4.10 -6.15 2.53
CA ILE A 10 -3.68 -7.25 1.67
C ILE A 10 -3.57 -8.48 2.55
N GLU A 11 -4.41 -9.48 2.26
CA GLU A 11 -4.53 -10.68 3.10
C GLU A 11 -4.20 -11.93 2.30
N SER A 12 -3.83 -12.98 3.04
CA SER A 12 -3.64 -14.31 2.45
C SER A 12 -4.44 -15.33 3.26
N ASN A 13 -5.13 -16.20 2.55
CA ASN A 13 -5.89 -17.31 3.16
C ASN A 13 -5.11 -18.61 3.16
N VAL A 14 -3.87 -18.60 2.69
CA VAL A 14 -3.06 -19.82 2.61
C VAL A 14 -2.45 -20.12 3.98
N PRO A 15 -2.77 -21.28 4.60
CA PRO A 15 -2.17 -21.65 5.87
C PRO A 15 -0.68 -21.96 5.69
N ARG A 16 0.16 -21.24 6.43
CA ARG A 16 1.62 -21.38 6.43
C ARG A 16 2.14 -21.12 7.84
N ALA A 17 3.43 -21.40 8.06
CA ALA A 17 4.08 -21.04 9.30
C ALA A 17 3.98 -19.53 9.53
N LYS A 18 3.47 -19.15 10.70
CA LYS A 18 3.20 -17.73 11.01
C LYS A 18 4.43 -16.82 10.88
N SER A 19 5.62 -17.35 11.22
CA SER A 19 6.85 -16.57 11.11
C SER A 19 7.17 -16.17 9.66
N LYS A 20 6.95 -17.08 8.71
CA LYS A 20 7.16 -16.80 7.29
C LYS A 20 6.11 -15.82 6.75
N LEU A 21 4.86 -15.98 7.14
CA LEU A 21 3.79 -15.07 6.74
C LEU A 21 4.05 -13.66 7.26
N ARG A 22 4.45 -13.54 8.53
CA ARG A 22 4.77 -12.25 9.13
C ARG A 22 5.86 -11.54 8.33
N LYS A 23 6.90 -12.26 7.95
CA LYS A 23 8.00 -11.70 7.18
C LYS A 23 7.55 -11.28 5.78
N ILE A 24 6.75 -12.10 5.11
CA ILE A 24 6.21 -11.79 3.79
C ILE A 24 5.39 -10.50 3.84
N PHE A 25 4.47 -10.40 4.79
CA PHE A 25 3.60 -9.22 4.91
C PHE A 25 4.40 -7.96 5.26
N GLU A 26 5.44 -8.09 6.08
CA GLU A 26 6.33 -6.97 6.37
C GLU A 26 7.08 -6.52 5.10
N MET A 27 7.62 -7.46 4.34
CA MET A 27 8.33 -7.15 3.10
C MET A 27 7.40 -6.49 2.08
N TRP A 28 6.15 -6.94 1.98
CA TRP A 28 5.15 -6.30 1.13
C TRP A 28 4.90 -4.86 1.57
N GLY A 29 4.77 -4.62 2.86
CA GLY A 29 4.56 -3.27 3.38
C GLY A 29 5.71 -2.33 3.01
N ILE A 30 6.94 -2.77 3.23
CA ILE A 30 8.14 -1.99 2.90
C ILE A 30 8.19 -1.71 1.39
N PHE A 31 8.00 -2.73 0.57
CA PHE A 31 8.03 -2.61 -0.88
C PHE A 31 6.95 -1.65 -1.39
N LEU A 32 5.71 -1.84 -0.95
CA LEU A 32 4.58 -1.04 -1.42
C LEU A 32 4.67 0.43 -0.98
N THR A 33 5.15 0.70 0.23
CA THR A 33 5.32 2.09 0.67
C THR A 33 6.37 2.80 -0.18
N LYS A 34 7.45 2.14 -0.53
CA LYS A 34 8.47 2.71 -1.41
C LYS A 34 7.93 2.98 -2.80
N GLU A 35 7.20 2.03 -3.37
CA GLU A 35 6.58 2.19 -4.70
C GLU A 35 5.57 3.32 -4.70
N TRP A 36 4.78 3.41 -3.63
CA TRP A 36 3.79 4.47 -3.50
C TRP A 36 4.44 5.85 -3.44
N VAL A 37 5.49 6.01 -2.63
CA VAL A 37 6.22 7.27 -2.55
C VAL A 37 6.78 7.68 -3.91
N MET A 38 7.36 6.73 -4.65
CA MET A 38 7.89 7.01 -6.00
C MET A 38 6.78 7.49 -6.94
N ARG A 39 5.61 6.88 -6.89
CA ARG A 39 4.48 7.26 -7.74
C ARG A 39 3.92 8.63 -7.37
N ILE A 40 3.89 8.96 -6.07
CA ILE A 40 3.47 10.28 -5.60
C ILE A 40 4.40 11.35 -6.16
N LYS A 41 5.71 11.10 -6.11
CA LYS A 41 6.70 12.03 -6.67
C LYS A 41 6.49 12.25 -8.16
N LYS A 42 6.29 11.18 -8.92
CA LYS A 42 6.09 11.26 -10.37
C LYS A 42 4.80 11.98 -10.74
N ALA A 43 3.77 11.81 -9.94
CA ALA A 43 2.46 12.39 -10.22
C ALA A 43 2.40 13.89 -9.98
N LYS A 44 3.37 14.45 -9.25
CA LYS A 44 3.43 15.88 -8.94
C LYS A 44 2.12 16.41 -8.38
N LEU A 45 1.60 15.69 -7.39
CA LEU A 45 0.32 16.02 -6.75
C LEU A 45 0.46 17.28 -5.87
N ILE A 46 -0.67 17.93 -5.61
CA ILE A 46 -0.70 19.06 -4.68
C ILE A 46 -0.24 18.57 -3.29
N ASP A 47 0.61 19.38 -2.65
CA ASP A 47 1.13 19.09 -1.30
C ASP A 47 1.80 17.71 -1.22
N THR A 48 2.60 17.40 -2.24
CA THR A 48 3.26 16.11 -2.39
C THR A 48 4.10 15.74 -1.17
N GLY A 49 4.84 16.68 -0.60
CA GLY A 49 5.70 16.41 0.57
C GLY A 49 4.90 15.90 1.75
N ARG A 50 3.78 16.54 2.06
CA ARG A 50 2.91 16.12 3.16
C ARG A 50 2.31 14.74 2.91
N PHE A 51 1.86 14.49 1.67
CA PHE A 51 1.29 13.21 1.30
C PHE A 51 2.34 12.09 1.41
N MET A 52 3.55 12.33 0.88
CA MET A 52 4.63 11.34 0.98
C MET A 52 4.99 11.02 2.43
N ASN A 53 5.04 12.04 3.28
CA ASN A 53 5.40 11.84 4.69
C ASN A 53 4.33 11.07 5.47
N GLY A 54 3.11 11.02 4.96
CA GLY A 54 2.02 10.28 5.58
C GLY A 54 1.96 8.81 5.17
N VAL A 55 2.73 8.39 4.16
CA VAL A 55 2.72 7.00 3.71
C VAL A 55 3.26 6.10 4.82
N THR A 56 2.48 5.09 5.17
CA THR A 56 2.84 4.17 6.26
C THR A 56 2.26 2.79 6.01
N TYR A 57 2.75 1.79 6.74
CA TYR A 57 2.19 0.45 6.70
C TYR A 57 2.18 -0.17 8.10
N LYS A 58 1.32 -1.15 8.24
CA LYS A 58 1.29 -2.05 9.39
C LYS A 58 1.17 -3.46 8.88
N SER A 59 1.84 -4.41 9.51
CA SER A 59 1.76 -5.80 9.11
C SER A 59 1.74 -6.72 10.31
N ASP A 60 1.17 -7.91 10.13
CA ASP A 60 1.19 -8.99 11.10
C ASP A 60 1.29 -10.32 10.34
N ASP A 61 0.90 -11.44 10.98
CA ASP A 61 0.96 -12.75 10.33
C ASP A 61 -0.24 -13.04 9.43
N LYS A 62 -1.16 -12.09 9.27
CA LYS A 62 -2.40 -12.27 8.50
C LYS A 62 -2.56 -11.28 7.35
N GLN A 63 -1.96 -10.09 7.46
CA GLN A 63 -2.24 -9.03 6.51
C GLN A 63 -1.15 -7.96 6.50
N THR A 64 -1.14 -7.18 5.44
CA THR A 64 -0.43 -5.91 5.34
C THR A 64 -1.46 -4.81 5.10
N ILE A 65 -1.38 -3.73 5.87
CA ILE A 65 -2.22 -2.55 5.68
C ILE A 65 -1.32 -1.41 5.25
N VAL A 66 -1.56 -0.86 4.07
CA VAL A 66 -0.83 0.30 3.56
C VAL A 66 -1.80 1.47 3.54
N GLY A 67 -1.42 2.58 4.14
CA GLY A 67 -2.33 3.70 4.27
C GLY A 67 -1.65 5.03 4.43
N ASN A 68 -2.47 6.07 4.50
CA ASN A 68 -2.02 7.44 4.65
C ASN A 68 -3.09 8.22 5.40
N PRO A 69 -2.77 8.84 6.54
CA PRO A 69 -3.75 9.58 7.33
C PRO A 69 -4.11 10.94 6.73
N VAL A 70 -3.42 11.38 5.69
CA VAL A 70 -3.71 12.67 5.06
C VAL A 70 -5.11 12.62 4.45
N GLN A 71 -5.95 13.56 4.87
CA GLN A 71 -7.38 13.59 4.56
C GLN A 71 -7.70 13.54 3.07
N TYR A 72 -6.95 14.27 2.26
CA TYR A 72 -7.23 14.33 0.82
C TYR A 72 -6.74 13.09 0.05
N GLY A 73 -6.07 12.15 0.72
CA GLY A 73 -5.57 10.94 0.07
C GLY A 73 -6.66 10.10 -0.57
N SER A 74 -7.80 9.94 0.10
CA SER A 74 -8.91 9.18 -0.47
C SER A 74 -9.53 9.90 -1.68
N PHE A 75 -9.54 11.23 -1.68
CA PHE A 75 -10.03 12.01 -2.81
C PHE A 75 -9.11 11.84 -4.03
N LEU A 76 -7.81 11.79 -3.83
CA LEU A 76 -6.88 11.54 -4.92
C LEU A 76 -7.05 10.14 -5.52
N GLU A 77 -7.21 9.13 -4.68
CA GLU A 77 -7.37 7.74 -5.14
C GLU A 77 -8.69 7.51 -5.87
N ASN A 78 -9.78 8.04 -5.33
CA ASN A 78 -11.14 7.71 -5.78
C ASN A 78 -11.79 8.82 -6.60
N GLY A 79 -11.24 10.03 -6.57
CA GLY A 79 -11.86 11.18 -7.20
C GLY A 79 -13.01 11.75 -6.38
N THR A 80 -13.56 12.83 -6.87
CA THR A 80 -14.74 13.48 -6.30
C THR A 80 -15.69 13.85 -7.43
N SER A 81 -16.87 14.39 -7.08
CA SER A 81 -17.83 14.89 -8.08
C SER A 81 -17.25 16.01 -8.96
N LYS A 82 -16.23 16.70 -8.47
CA LYS A 82 -15.64 17.86 -9.16
C LYS A 82 -14.27 17.57 -9.77
N ARG A 83 -13.61 16.50 -9.36
CA ARG A 83 -12.24 16.20 -9.81
C ARG A 83 -12.09 14.74 -10.15
N ARG A 84 -11.31 14.48 -11.21
CA ARG A 84 -10.92 13.13 -11.58
C ARG A 84 -10.07 12.48 -10.50
N ALA A 85 -10.20 11.17 -10.37
CA ALA A 85 -9.27 10.38 -9.57
C ALA A 85 -7.85 10.50 -10.14
N ARG A 86 -6.86 10.61 -9.26
CA ARG A 86 -5.44 10.53 -9.62
C ARG A 86 -4.80 9.47 -8.73
N PRO A 87 -5.13 8.19 -8.94
CA PRO A 87 -4.69 7.11 -8.06
C PRO A 87 -3.19 6.88 -8.15
N THR A 88 -2.59 6.63 -7.01
CA THR A 88 -1.17 6.27 -6.91
C THR A 88 -0.98 4.94 -6.20
N LEU A 89 -1.82 4.61 -5.21
CA LEU A 89 -1.69 3.37 -4.45
C LEU A 89 -2.24 2.16 -5.20
N LYS A 90 -3.46 2.23 -5.73
CA LYS A 90 -4.03 1.10 -6.47
C LYS A 90 -3.14 0.66 -7.63
N PRO A 91 -2.65 1.58 -8.50
CA PRO A 91 -1.71 1.18 -9.55
C PRO A 91 -0.42 0.58 -8.99
N ALA A 92 0.09 1.10 -7.88
CA ALA A 92 1.30 0.55 -7.26
C ALA A 92 1.12 -0.92 -6.90
N ILE A 93 -0.05 -1.28 -6.36
CA ILE A 93 -0.36 -2.66 -6.00
C ILE A 93 -0.60 -3.51 -7.25
N LEU A 94 -1.44 -3.03 -8.16
CA LEU A 94 -1.86 -3.81 -9.32
C LEU A 94 -0.73 -4.08 -10.30
N GLU A 95 0.13 -3.09 -10.54
CA GLU A 95 1.24 -3.22 -11.47
C GLU A 95 2.41 -4.02 -10.88
N ASN A 96 2.42 -4.26 -9.57
CA ASN A 96 3.48 -5.00 -8.90
C ASN A 96 3.01 -6.36 -8.36
N ARG A 97 1.89 -6.88 -8.85
CA ARG A 97 1.34 -8.16 -8.39
C ARG A 97 2.34 -9.31 -8.52
N GLU A 98 3.02 -9.39 -9.64
CA GLU A 98 4.03 -10.43 -9.86
C GLU A 98 5.21 -10.28 -8.89
N LYS A 99 5.62 -9.05 -8.64
CA LYS A 99 6.69 -8.76 -7.69
C LYS A 99 6.30 -9.22 -6.28
N LEU A 100 5.06 -8.96 -5.86
CA LEU A 100 4.56 -9.40 -4.56
C LEU A 100 4.53 -10.92 -4.47
N LYS A 101 4.10 -11.60 -5.54
CA LYS A 101 4.12 -13.06 -5.62
C LYS A 101 5.54 -13.61 -5.50
N ASP A 102 6.50 -12.98 -6.18
CA ASP A 102 7.89 -13.39 -6.14
C ASP A 102 8.48 -13.26 -4.73
N ILE A 103 8.16 -12.18 -4.04
CA ILE A 103 8.59 -11.97 -2.65
C ILE A 103 8.07 -13.11 -1.77
N ALA A 104 6.78 -13.44 -1.90
CA ALA A 104 6.17 -14.50 -1.13
C ALA A 104 6.78 -15.86 -1.46
N LYS A 105 6.95 -16.14 -2.75
CA LYS A 105 7.52 -17.41 -3.22
C LYS A 105 8.94 -17.61 -2.70
N ASN A 106 9.78 -16.58 -2.82
CA ASN A 106 11.16 -16.65 -2.37
C ASN A 106 11.23 -16.92 -0.87
N GLU A 107 10.38 -16.30 -0.09
CA GLU A 107 10.37 -16.48 1.36
C GLU A 107 9.87 -17.86 1.76
N LEU A 108 8.84 -18.37 1.06
CA LEU A 108 8.29 -19.69 1.36
C LEU A 108 9.21 -20.83 0.98
N GLU A 109 10.09 -20.62 0.01
CA GLU A 109 11.04 -21.64 -0.47
C GLU A 109 12.33 -21.72 0.34
N LYS A 110 12.51 -20.82 1.30
CA LYS A 110 13.69 -20.85 2.17
C LYS A 110 13.63 -21.98 3.19
#